data_77546015ad91d07ceb5ca7e71c2159ac
#
_entry.id   77546015ad91d07ceb5ca7e71c2159ac
#
_cell.length_a   1.000
_cell.length_b   1.000
_cell.length_c   1.000
_cell.angle_alpha   90.00
_cell.angle_beta   90.00
_cell.angle_gamma   90.00
#
_symmetry.space_group_name_H-M   'P 1'
#
loop_
_entity.id
_entity.type
_entity.pdbx_description
1 polymer ?
#
loop_
_entity_poly.entity_id
_entity_poly.type
_entity_poly.pdbx_seq_one_letter_code
_entity_poly.pdbx_strand_id
1 'polypeptide(L)'
;MIIPETYELRKEQDLPEIGGRGFVLRHRKTNAHLFLIDTDDDNKVFSIAFKTTPEDDTGVPHILEHSVLCGSDRYPVKDPFVELMKGSLNTFLNAFTYPDKTVYPVASCNDQDFKNLMGVYMDAVFHPAIYHNEKIFRQEGWHYELLDPESELKINGVVYNEMRGAYSDPDEIVYDRTAQSLFPHLTYAKDSGGDPKHIPELSYEDFLAFHKRFYHPSNSYIFLYGNMDFTERLTWLDEAYLCHYDAIDPKTEIPEEPAFEKPVEVRACYGISEGDPEDHFYAYGKVVGGLFDPVKTLAFEVLSYALLNAPGAPIRQALLDAGIGIDVYGGYDSSFRQPIFNIIAKGEQPDQAEAFRQIIEDVLKEQIEKGISKKTLLAGINNIEFSLREADYGRMPKGLVYGVSSYGTWLHDDLSPMLSLAFNEPFRALKEKLKGDYFERLTEEALLNNPHGTIVSVCPKEGLNEEEDRLLSEKLAAYKASLSKEEIGIIVEETKALKDYQDTPDTPEALMSVPLLSIDDIRKEAPKAVNEFREHRGTPIVWHDLVTSGIAYADIRFPLSHLAS
;
A
#
# COMPACT_ATOMS: atom_id res chain seq x y z
N MET A 1 -18.47 17.52 -17.65
CA MET A 1 -17.14 17.13 -18.19
C MET A 1 -17.26 16.84 -19.68
N ILE A 2 -16.30 17.34 -20.50
CA ILE A 2 -16.14 16.94 -21.91
C ILE A 2 -14.89 16.05 -21.99
N ILE A 3 -15.05 14.83 -22.51
CA ILE A 3 -13.92 13.91 -22.68
C ILE A 3 -13.24 14.23 -24.01
N PRO A 4 -11.91 14.58 -24.02
CA PRO A 4 -11.18 14.82 -25.26
C PRO A 4 -11.18 13.58 -26.18
N GLU A 5 -11.13 13.78 -27.50
CA GLU A 5 -11.17 12.72 -28.51
C GLU A 5 -10.00 11.72 -28.41
N THR A 6 -8.91 12.11 -27.77
CA THR A 6 -7.74 11.24 -27.50
C THR A 6 -8.02 10.14 -26.50
N TYR A 7 -9.16 10.21 -25.79
CA TYR A 7 -9.61 9.20 -24.82
C TYR A 7 -10.87 8.48 -25.31
N GLU A 8 -11.04 7.25 -24.87
CA GLU A 8 -12.23 6.43 -25.03
C GLU A 8 -12.91 6.24 -23.69
N LEU A 9 -14.18 6.60 -23.58
CA LEU A 9 -15.00 6.28 -22.41
C LEU A 9 -15.35 4.78 -22.46
N ARG A 10 -14.90 4.03 -21.46
CA ARG A 10 -15.13 2.59 -21.35
C ARG A 10 -16.31 2.27 -20.44
N LYS A 11 -16.46 3.02 -19.36
CA LYS A 11 -17.55 2.84 -18.38
C LYS A 11 -17.83 4.16 -17.67
N GLU A 12 -19.12 4.38 -17.37
CA GLU A 12 -19.61 5.49 -16.55
C GLU A 12 -20.62 4.93 -15.55
N GLN A 13 -20.56 5.36 -14.29
CA GLN A 13 -21.44 4.87 -13.24
C GLN A 13 -21.61 5.92 -12.16
N ASP A 14 -22.85 6.13 -11.69
CA ASP A 14 -23.12 6.89 -10.49
C ASP A 14 -22.65 6.10 -9.26
N LEU A 15 -22.02 6.79 -8.32
CA LEU A 15 -21.50 6.25 -7.06
C LEU A 15 -22.15 7.01 -5.87
N PRO A 16 -23.46 6.77 -5.62
CA PRO A 16 -24.19 7.49 -4.57
C PRO A 16 -23.61 7.23 -3.17
N GLU A 17 -22.91 6.11 -2.97
CA GLU A 17 -22.23 5.75 -1.73
C GLU A 17 -21.20 6.79 -1.29
N ILE A 18 -20.51 7.37 -2.26
CA ILE A 18 -19.43 8.35 -2.04
C ILE A 18 -19.79 9.76 -2.56
N GLY A 19 -21.04 9.95 -2.99
CA GLY A 19 -21.52 11.23 -3.50
C GLY A 19 -20.84 11.70 -4.77
N GLY A 20 -20.50 10.76 -5.66
CA GLY A 20 -19.75 11.05 -6.88
C GLY A 20 -20.23 10.28 -8.11
N ARG A 21 -19.54 10.50 -9.21
CA ARG A 21 -19.72 9.78 -10.49
C ARG A 21 -18.38 9.31 -11.01
N GLY A 22 -18.28 8.02 -11.30
CA GLY A 22 -17.06 7.39 -11.79
C GLY A 22 -17.02 7.28 -13.32
N PHE A 23 -15.85 7.52 -13.90
CA PHE A 23 -15.58 7.39 -15.33
C PHE A 23 -14.31 6.57 -15.55
N VAL A 24 -14.40 5.48 -16.29
CA VAL A 24 -13.24 4.68 -16.72
C VAL A 24 -12.92 5.05 -18.16
N LEU A 25 -11.70 5.53 -18.38
CA LEU A 25 -11.23 5.95 -19.68
C LEU A 25 -10.00 5.13 -20.11
N ARG A 26 -9.78 5.10 -21.43
CA ARG A 26 -8.57 4.54 -22.05
C ARG A 26 -7.97 5.59 -22.99
N HIS A 27 -6.69 5.88 -22.86
CA HIS A 27 -6.01 6.74 -23.82
C HIS A 27 -5.75 5.97 -25.12
N ARG A 28 -6.23 6.50 -26.27
CA ARG A 28 -6.28 5.76 -27.54
C ARG A 28 -4.90 5.41 -28.11
N LYS A 29 -3.92 6.32 -27.95
CA LYS A 29 -2.59 6.11 -28.52
C LYS A 29 -1.74 5.16 -27.68
N THR A 30 -1.72 5.33 -26.38
CA THR A 30 -0.80 4.61 -25.49
C THR A 30 -1.43 3.45 -24.74
N ASN A 31 -2.75 3.33 -24.76
CA ASN A 31 -3.50 2.42 -23.89
C ASN A 31 -3.36 2.72 -22.37
N ALA A 32 -2.98 3.93 -21.96
CA ALA A 32 -3.00 4.30 -20.55
C ALA A 32 -4.43 4.17 -19.98
N HIS A 33 -4.52 3.68 -18.74
CA HIS A 33 -5.78 3.51 -18.03
C HIS A 33 -6.05 4.73 -17.16
N LEU A 34 -7.29 5.23 -17.18
CA LEU A 34 -7.67 6.35 -16.32
C LEU A 34 -8.97 6.04 -15.60
N PHE A 35 -9.02 6.36 -14.32
CA PHE A 35 -10.23 6.32 -13.52
C PHE A 35 -10.44 7.67 -12.83
N LEU A 36 -11.60 8.29 -13.11
CA LEU A 36 -11.96 9.59 -12.59
C LEU A 36 -13.17 9.44 -11.68
N ILE A 37 -13.17 10.17 -10.56
CA ILE A 37 -14.33 10.33 -9.68
C ILE A 37 -14.64 11.81 -9.56
N ASP A 38 -15.72 12.24 -10.20
CA ASP A 38 -16.26 13.59 -10.12
C ASP A 38 -17.14 13.70 -8.88
N THR A 39 -16.78 14.59 -7.95
CA THR A 39 -17.46 14.83 -6.68
C THR A 39 -17.19 16.25 -6.17
N ASP A 40 -18.01 16.74 -5.24
CA ASP A 40 -17.88 18.10 -4.67
C ASP A 40 -16.75 18.25 -3.64
N ASP A 41 -15.94 17.22 -3.41
CA ASP A 41 -14.80 17.27 -2.50
C ASP A 41 -13.70 18.18 -3.05
N ASP A 42 -13.31 19.19 -2.30
CA ASP A 42 -12.24 20.11 -2.69
C ASP A 42 -10.83 19.57 -2.39
N ASN A 43 -10.71 18.48 -1.61
CA ASN A 43 -9.46 17.77 -1.40
C ASN A 43 -9.19 16.83 -2.58
N LYS A 44 -8.62 17.39 -3.64
CA LYS A 44 -8.35 16.71 -4.90
C LYS A 44 -7.22 15.70 -4.71
N VAL A 45 -7.38 14.53 -5.32
CA VAL A 45 -6.36 13.48 -5.33
C VAL A 45 -5.99 13.13 -6.76
N PHE A 46 -4.70 13.05 -6.99
CA PHE A 46 -4.09 12.42 -8.16
C PHE A 46 -3.24 11.25 -7.66
N SER A 47 -3.30 10.15 -8.37
CA SER A 47 -2.25 9.14 -8.25
C SER A 47 -1.98 8.47 -9.59
N ILE A 48 -0.73 8.10 -9.80
CA ILE A 48 -0.33 7.24 -10.91
C ILE A 48 0.27 5.97 -10.34
N ALA A 49 -0.20 4.83 -10.81
CA ALA A 49 0.32 3.53 -10.42
C ALA A 49 0.84 2.78 -11.65
N PHE A 50 1.84 1.95 -11.43
CA PHE A 50 2.36 1.00 -12.42
C PHE A 50 2.31 -0.40 -11.82
N LYS A 51 2.01 -1.42 -12.64
CA LYS A 51 2.27 -2.79 -12.23
C LYS A 51 3.78 -2.99 -12.26
N THR A 52 4.37 -3.24 -11.10
CA THR A 52 5.82 -3.42 -10.91
C THR A 52 6.09 -4.78 -10.32
N THR A 53 5.86 -5.81 -11.13
CA THR A 53 5.99 -7.21 -10.72
C THR A 53 7.47 -7.60 -10.63
N PRO A 54 8.05 -7.82 -9.42
CA PRO A 54 9.43 -8.26 -9.28
C PRO A 54 9.62 -9.67 -9.85
N GLU A 55 10.79 -9.90 -10.46
CA GLU A 55 11.21 -11.20 -10.99
C GLU A 55 12.25 -11.87 -10.07
N ASP A 56 12.83 -11.10 -9.15
CA ASP A 56 13.82 -11.52 -8.15
C ASP A 56 13.61 -10.78 -6.82
N ASP A 57 14.51 -10.97 -5.88
CA ASP A 57 14.45 -10.41 -4.53
C ASP A 57 15.36 -9.19 -4.35
N THR A 58 15.78 -8.52 -5.45
CA THR A 58 16.68 -7.36 -5.41
C THR A 58 16.00 -6.06 -4.97
N GLY A 59 14.66 -6.05 -4.86
CA GLY A 59 13.92 -4.87 -4.44
C GLY A 59 13.91 -3.73 -5.46
N VAL A 60 14.14 -4.05 -6.74
CA VAL A 60 14.16 -3.03 -7.79
C VAL A 60 12.90 -2.15 -7.84
N PRO A 61 11.66 -2.64 -7.54
CA PRO A 61 10.48 -1.77 -7.46
C PRO A 61 10.60 -0.70 -6.38
N HIS A 62 11.10 -1.06 -5.18
CA HIS A 62 11.26 -0.16 -4.04
C HIS A 62 12.39 0.86 -4.29
N ILE A 63 13.53 0.38 -4.79
CA ILE A 63 14.64 1.28 -5.16
C ILE A 63 14.22 2.29 -6.22
N LEU A 64 13.38 1.88 -7.20
CA LEU A 64 12.82 2.80 -8.19
C LEU A 64 11.81 3.77 -7.58
N GLU A 65 10.98 3.32 -6.62
CA GLU A 65 10.06 4.21 -5.90
C GLU A 65 10.78 5.42 -5.35
N HIS A 66 11.89 5.21 -4.62
CA HIS A 66 12.72 6.28 -4.08
C HIS A 66 13.42 7.07 -5.19
N SER A 67 14.06 6.37 -6.12
CA SER A 67 14.97 6.97 -7.10
C SER A 67 14.30 7.89 -8.11
N VAL A 68 13.07 7.59 -8.57
CA VAL A 68 12.37 8.47 -9.52
C VAL A 68 11.99 9.81 -8.91
N LEU A 69 11.87 9.88 -7.58
CA LEU A 69 11.59 11.11 -6.84
C LEU A 69 12.85 11.95 -6.55
N CYS A 70 14.05 11.50 -6.96
CA CYS A 70 15.32 12.19 -6.78
C CYS A 70 15.68 13.09 -7.99
N GLY A 71 14.69 13.82 -8.53
CA GLY A 71 14.85 14.73 -9.63
C GLY A 71 14.42 14.19 -10.99
N SER A 72 14.12 15.12 -11.89
CA SER A 72 13.63 14.82 -13.23
C SER A 72 14.12 15.86 -14.24
N ASP A 73 13.81 15.65 -15.52
CA ASP A 73 14.25 16.55 -16.60
C ASP A 73 13.79 18.01 -16.42
N ARG A 74 12.54 18.20 -15.96
CA ARG A 74 11.99 19.53 -15.68
C ARG A 74 12.37 20.08 -14.31
N TYR A 75 12.58 19.20 -13.34
CA TYR A 75 12.85 19.53 -11.95
C TYR A 75 14.16 18.89 -11.49
N PRO A 76 15.31 19.40 -11.96
CA PRO A 76 16.63 18.79 -11.75
C PRO A 76 17.20 19.09 -10.34
N VAL A 77 16.39 18.99 -9.32
CA VAL A 77 16.76 19.08 -7.90
C VAL A 77 16.91 17.68 -7.33
N LYS A 78 17.80 17.50 -6.36
CA LYS A 78 18.07 16.19 -5.75
C LYS A 78 16.89 15.65 -4.96
N ASP A 79 16.11 16.55 -4.37
CA ASP A 79 14.95 16.21 -3.55
C ASP A 79 13.80 17.20 -3.81
N PRO A 80 13.05 17.01 -4.94
CA PRO A 80 11.87 17.81 -5.22
C PRO A 80 10.80 17.71 -4.13
N PHE A 81 10.76 16.59 -3.41
CA PHE A 81 9.82 16.32 -2.34
C PHE A 81 9.99 17.29 -1.17
N VAL A 82 11.25 17.45 -0.69
CA VAL A 82 11.57 18.41 0.37
C VAL A 82 11.31 19.84 -0.08
N GLU A 83 11.60 20.18 -1.34
CA GLU A 83 11.33 21.53 -1.86
C GLU A 83 9.82 21.81 -1.93
N LEU A 84 9.02 20.85 -2.39
CA LEU A 84 7.56 20.97 -2.39
C LEU A 84 7.00 21.15 -0.96
N MET A 85 7.51 20.41 0.01
CA MET A 85 7.06 20.57 1.41
C MET A 85 7.24 21.98 1.97
N LYS A 86 8.21 22.75 1.46
CA LYS A 86 8.45 24.14 1.91
C LYS A 86 7.40 25.14 1.43
N GLY A 87 6.75 24.88 0.30
CA GLY A 87 5.87 25.87 -0.37
C GLY A 87 4.59 25.32 -0.94
N SER A 88 4.21 24.11 -0.60
CA SER A 88 2.95 23.46 -1.00
C SER A 88 1.91 23.51 0.13
N LEU A 89 0.65 23.46 -0.25
CA LEU A 89 -0.52 23.25 0.63
C LEU A 89 -1.04 21.81 0.50
N ASN A 90 -0.14 20.87 0.21
CA ASN A 90 -0.53 19.47 0.09
C ASN A 90 -1.22 18.96 1.36
N THR A 91 -2.21 18.12 1.17
CA THR A 91 -2.85 17.35 2.25
C THR A 91 -2.30 15.92 2.29
N PHE A 92 -1.62 15.51 1.21
CA PHE A 92 -0.91 14.25 1.14
C PHE A 92 0.18 14.30 0.06
N LEU A 93 1.33 13.72 0.37
CA LEU A 93 2.49 13.62 -0.52
C LEU A 93 3.30 12.40 -0.09
N ASN A 94 3.34 11.34 -0.91
CA ASN A 94 4.09 10.11 -0.63
C ASN A 94 4.23 9.24 -1.89
N ALA A 95 4.86 8.05 -1.72
CA ALA A 95 4.83 6.95 -2.67
C ALA A 95 4.68 5.63 -1.91
N PHE A 96 4.29 4.56 -2.58
CA PHE A 96 4.07 3.24 -1.98
C PHE A 96 4.50 2.13 -2.93
N THR A 97 5.31 1.21 -2.45
CA THR A 97 5.59 -0.06 -3.12
C THR A 97 4.79 -1.18 -2.47
N TYR A 98 4.00 -1.86 -3.29
CA TYR A 98 3.24 -3.05 -2.96
C TYR A 98 3.85 -4.28 -3.66
N PRO A 99 3.43 -5.50 -3.34
CA PRO A 99 3.98 -6.71 -3.96
C PRO A 99 3.86 -6.77 -5.49
N ASP A 100 2.94 -6.02 -6.10
CA ASP A 100 2.66 -6.08 -7.54
C ASP A 100 2.52 -4.71 -8.22
N LYS A 101 2.64 -3.62 -7.47
CA LYS A 101 2.46 -2.25 -7.98
C LYS A 101 3.26 -1.24 -7.19
N THR A 102 3.60 -0.13 -7.85
CA THR A 102 4.12 1.08 -7.19
C THR A 102 3.19 2.24 -7.49
N VAL A 103 2.83 3.01 -6.47
CA VAL A 103 1.80 4.07 -6.52
C VAL A 103 2.38 5.39 -6.06
N TYR A 104 2.16 6.45 -6.81
CA TYR A 104 2.64 7.81 -6.56
C TYR A 104 1.46 8.76 -6.35
N PRO A 105 0.94 8.92 -5.13
CA PRO A 105 -0.22 9.73 -4.82
C PRO A 105 0.15 11.12 -4.30
N VAL A 106 -0.65 12.13 -4.70
CA VAL A 106 -0.64 13.48 -4.13
C VAL A 106 -2.06 13.98 -3.91
N ALA A 107 -2.23 14.86 -2.93
CA ALA A 107 -3.51 15.51 -2.70
C ALA A 107 -3.35 16.97 -2.25
N SER A 108 -4.28 17.82 -2.67
CA SER A 108 -4.36 19.22 -2.22
C SER A 108 -5.77 19.80 -2.37
N CYS A 109 -6.17 20.64 -1.42
CA CYS A 109 -7.37 21.45 -1.53
C CYS A 109 -7.18 22.70 -2.39
N ASN A 110 -5.95 23.06 -2.73
CA ASN A 110 -5.63 24.21 -3.60
C ASN A 110 -5.45 23.74 -5.04
N ASP A 111 -6.12 24.37 -5.99
CA ASP A 111 -6.12 23.92 -7.39
C ASP A 111 -4.77 24.14 -8.09
N GLN A 112 -4.08 25.28 -7.81
CA GLN A 112 -2.75 25.54 -8.38
C GLN A 112 -1.71 24.61 -7.80
N ASP A 113 -1.76 24.37 -6.49
CA ASP A 113 -0.89 23.41 -5.81
C ASP A 113 -1.08 21.99 -6.35
N PHE A 114 -2.33 21.57 -6.53
CA PHE A 114 -2.65 20.29 -7.12
C PHE A 114 -2.08 20.12 -8.53
N LYS A 115 -2.14 21.17 -9.37
CA LYS A 115 -1.49 21.18 -10.70
C LYS A 115 0.02 21.03 -10.60
N ASN A 116 0.64 21.77 -9.68
CA ASN A 116 2.08 21.73 -9.44
C ASN A 116 2.52 20.33 -9.02
N LEU A 117 1.83 19.73 -8.04
CA LEU A 117 2.09 18.38 -7.56
C LEU A 117 1.95 17.32 -8.66
N MET A 118 0.86 17.38 -9.44
CA MET A 118 0.69 16.50 -10.62
C MET A 118 1.86 16.65 -11.60
N GLY A 119 2.28 17.88 -11.89
CA GLY A 119 3.38 18.15 -12.83
C GLY A 119 4.68 17.54 -12.37
N VAL A 120 5.03 17.69 -11.09
CA VAL A 120 6.27 17.12 -10.52
C VAL A 120 6.24 15.60 -10.56
N TYR A 121 5.13 14.98 -10.13
CA TYR A 121 5.03 13.52 -10.09
C TYR A 121 4.99 12.88 -11.46
N MET A 122 4.28 13.49 -12.43
CA MET A 122 4.27 12.99 -13.80
C MET A 122 5.65 13.04 -14.45
N ASP A 123 6.41 14.13 -14.21
CA ASP A 123 7.77 14.26 -14.75
C ASP A 123 8.73 13.30 -14.06
N ALA A 124 8.61 13.14 -12.74
CA ALA A 124 9.41 12.21 -11.95
C ALA A 124 9.27 10.75 -12.45
N VAL A 125 8.06 10.27 -12.70
CA VAL A 125 7.86 8.88 -13.10
C VAL A 125 8.19 8.60 -14.57
N PHE A 126 8.05 9.59 -15.49
CA PHE A 126 8.29 9.38 -16.90
C PHE A 126 9.66 9.87 -17.41
N HIS A 127 10.23 10.87 -16.74
CA HIS A 127 11.50 11.50 -17.14
C HIS A 127 12.45 11.67 -15.94
N PRO A 128 12.66 10.61 -15.11
CA PRO A 128 13.51 10.73 -13.94
C PRO A 128 14.98 10.94 -14.30
N ALA A 129 15.69 11.65 -13.43
CA ALA A 129 17.11 11.93 -13.60
C ALA A 129 18.02 10.68 -13.53
N ILE A 130 17.46 9.52 -13.20
CA ILE A 130 18.20 8.25 -13.07
C ILE A 130 18.97 7.85 -14.32
N TYR A 131 18.52 8.26 -15.51
CA TYR A 131 19.19 7.98 -16.79
C TYR A 131 20.47 8.77 -17.03
N HIS A 132 20.64 9.87 -16.29
CA HIS A 132 21.77 10.80 -16.45
C HIS A 132 22.64 10.89 -15.22
N ASN A 133 22.21 10.28 -14.09
CA ASN A 133 22.90 10.36 -12.82
C ASN A 133 22.83 9.03 -12.04
N GLU A 134 23.82 8.16 -12.26
CA GLU A 134 23.96 6.87 -11.55
C GLU A 134 24.07 7.03 -10.02
N LYS A 135 24.50 8.21 -9.52
CA LYS A 135 24.62 8.43 -8.07
C LYS A 135 23.27 8.34 -7.35
N ILE A 136 22.15 8.58 -8.04
CA ILE A 136 20.80 8.38 -7.49
C ILE A 136 20.60 6.91 -7.13
N PHE A 137 20.88 5.99 -8.07
CA PHE A 137 20.82 4.55 -7.82
C PHE A 137 21.75 4.12 -6.67
N ARG A 138 22.98 4.65 -6.63
CA ARG A 138 23.96 4.33 -5.59
C ARG A 138 23.54 4.86 -4.23
N GLN A 139 22.87 6.00 -4.17
CA GLN A 139 22.34 6.59 -2.94
C GLN A 139 21.12 5.84 -2.43
N GLU A 140 20.11 5.68 -3.29
CA GLU A 140 18.82 5.11 -2.89
C GLU A 140 18.86 3.58 -2.81
N GLY A 141 19.52 2.91 -3.73
CA GLY A 141 19.62 1.46 -3.78
C GLY A 141 20.73 0.92 -2.88
N TRP A 142 21.92 0.77 -3.48
CA TRP A 142 23.08 0.27 -2.78
C TRP A 142 24.39 0.67 -3.46
N HIS A 143 25.49 0.68 -2.67
CA HIS A 143 26.84 0.87 -3.17
C HIS A 143 27.87 0.26 -2.19
N TYR A 144 29.06 -0.05 -2.71
CA TYR A 144 30.20 -0.30 -1.83
C TYR A 144 30.71 1.01 -1.25
N GLU A 145 30.83 1.09 0.06
CA GLU A 145 31.42 2.21 0.77
C GLU A 145 32.81 1.86 1.27
N LEU A 146 33.81 2.66 0.87
CA LEU A 146 35.18 2.54 1.33
C LEU A 146 35.79 3.93 1.53
N LEU A 147 36.01 4.34 2.79
CA LEU A 147 36.47 5.70 3.13
C LEU A 147 37.93 5.95 2.75
N ASP A 148 38.76 4.94 2.91
CA ASP A 148 40.17 4.90 2.53
C ASP A 148 40.60 3.43 2.28
N PRO A 149 41.78 3.17 1.66
CA PRO A 149 42.22 1.82 1.35
C PRO A 149 42.36 0.87 2.53
N GLU A 150 42.55 1.39 3.76
CA GLU A 150 42.75 0.59 4.98
C GLU A 150 41.42 0.34 5.72
N SER A 151 40.38 1.13 5.45
CA SER A 151 39.05 1.00 6.06
C SER A 151 38.37 -0.32 5.69
N GLU A 152 37.40 -0.76 6.47
CA GLU A 152 36.53 -1.89 6.15
C GLU A 152 35.62 -1.54 4.97
N LEU A 153 35.49 -2.48 4.01
CA LEU A 153 34.52 -2.37 2.93
C LEU A 153 33.12 -2.64 3.48
N LYS A 154 32.19 -1.77 3.19
CA LYS A 154 30.78 -1.89 3.60
C LYS A 154 29.84 -1.80 2.42
N ILE A 155 28.62 -2.26 2.60
CA ILE A 155 27.49 -1.96 1.71
C ILE A 155 26.64 -0.90 2.40
N ASN A 156 26.24 0.14 1.65
CA ASN A 156 25.41 1.23 2.13
C ASN A 156 24.39 1.61 1.04
N GLY A 157 23.29 2.25 1.42
CA GLY A 157 22.21 2.69 0.56
C GLY A 157 20.94 2.90 1.37
N VAL A 158 20.06 3.80 0.94
CA VAL A 158 18.84 4.13 1.70
C VAL A 158 17.95 2.90 1.84
N VAL A 159 17.49 2.32 0.72
CA VAL A 159 16.64 1.12 0.71
C VAL A 159 17.35 -0.08 1.30
N TYR A 160 18.64 -0.28 1.02
CA TYR A 160 19.41 -1.36 1.63
C TYR A 160 19.38 -1.32 3.17
N ASN A 161 19.59 -0.13 3.74
CA ASN A 161 19.59 0.06 5.20
C ASN A 161 18.19 -0.07 5.79
N GLU A 162 17.17 0.46 5.12
CA GLU A 162 15.77 0.34 5.49
C GLU A 162 15.33 -1.13 5.56
N MET A 163 15.62 -1.89 4.51
CA MET A 163 15.26 -3.31 4.44
C MET A 163 16.03 -4.16 5.44
N ARG A 164 17.27 -3.80 5.79
CA ARG A 164 17.96 -4.44 6.93
C ARG A 164 17.20 -4.24 8.25
N GLY A 165 16.58 -3.09 8.43
CA GLY A 165 15.71 -2.83 9.58
C GLY A 165 14.41 -3.66 9.52
N ALA A 166 13.71 -3.67 8.38
CA ALA A 166 12.47 -4.42 8.17
C ALA A 166 12.66 -5.92 8.37
N TYR A 167 13.75 -6.50 7.89
CA TYR A 167 14.08 -7.92 8.07
C TYR A 167 14.45 -8.31 9.52
N SER A 168 14.48 -7.35 10.44
CA SER A 168 14.59 -7.60 11.88
C SER A 168 13.23 -7.61 12.57
N ASP A 169 12.14 -7.23 11.88
CA ASP A 169 10.77 -7.23 12.40
C ASP A 169 10.12 -8.60 12.17
N PRO A 170 9.79 -9.36 13.21
CA PRO A 170 9.17 -10.68 13.05
C PRO A 170 7.74 -10.63 12.48
N ASP A 171 7.00 -9.53 12.64
CA ASP A 171 5.68 -9.35 12.04
C ASP A 171 5.78 -9.26 10.51
N GLU A 172 6.77 -8.54 9.97
CA GLU A 172 7.04 -8.49 8.52
C GLU A 172 7.46 -9.87 8.00
N ILE A 173 8.36 -10.56 8.71
CA ILE A 173 8.83 -11.91 8.32
C ILE A 173 7.66 -12.90 8.25
N VAL A 174 6.75 -12.92 9.21
CA VAL A 174 5.62 -13.86 9.20
C VAL A 174 4.65 -13.55 8.06
N TYR A 175 4.44 -12.27 7.76
CA TYR A 175 3.59 -11.83 6.64
C TYR A 175 4.19 -12.24 5.30
N ASP A 176 5.46 -11.93 5.06
CA ASP A 176 6.18 -12.26 3.82
C ASP A 176 6.24 -13.76 3.58
N ARG A 177 6.62 -14.54 4.60
CA ARG A 177 6.68 -16.01 4.47
C ARG A 177 5.30 -16.61 4.22
N THR A 178 4.24 -16.01 4.77
CA THR A 178 2.87 -16.43 4.48
C THR A 178 2.52 -16.17 3.01
N ALA A 179 2.73 -14.96 2.50
CA ALA A 179 2.46 -14.62 1.12
C ALA A 179 3.30 -15.46 0.13
N GLN A 180 4.61 -15.52 0.34
CA GLN A 180 5.54 -16.29 -0.49
C GLN A 180 5.17 -17.79 -0.57
N SER A 181 4.77 -18.37 0.54
CA SER A 181 4.39 -19.79 0.60
C SER A 181 3.04 -20.08 -0.04
N LEU A 182 2.12 -19.10 -0.09
CA LEU A 182 0.82 -19.23 -0.74
C LEU A 182 0.90 -19.07 -2.26
N PHE A 183 1.92 -18.33 -2.76
CA PHE A 183 2.06 -17.97 -4.17
C PHE A 183 3.47 -18.29 -4.73
N PRO A 184 3.95 -19.53 -4.62
CA PRO A 184 5.35 -19.87 -4.92
C PRO A 184 5.75 -19.72 -6.40
N HIS A 185 4.79 -19.64 -7.31
CA HIS A 185 5.05 -19.53 -8.76
C HIS A 185 4.74 -18.14 -9.32
N LEU A 186 4.30 -17.20 -8.48
CA LEU A 186 3.92 -15.84 -8.89
C LEU A 186 4.95 -14.81 -8.42
N THR A 187 4.78 -13.59 -8.87
CA THR A 187 5.55 -12.43 -8.41
C THR A 187 5.51 -12.26 -6.88
N TYR A 188 4.45 -12.71 -6.23
CA TYR A 188 4.28 -12.67 -4.77
C TYR A 188 5.21 -13.63 -4.00
N ALA A 189 5.93 -14.53 -4.70
CA ALA A 189 7.04 -15.29 -4.12
C ALA A 189 8.31 -14.46 -3.96
N LYS A 190 8.32 -13.25 -4.53
CA LYS A 190 9.45 -12.33 -4.54
C LYS A 190 9.19 -11.16 -3.60
N ASP A 191 10.28 -10.61 -3.07
CA ASP A 191 10.22 -9.43 -2.22
C ASP A 191 10.35 -8.16 -3.05
N SER A 192 9.25 -7.41 -3.17
CA SER A 192 9.24 -6.13 -3.87
C SER A 192 10.01 -5.04 -3.12
N GLY A 193 10.12 -5.15 -1.80
CA GLY A 193 10.92 -4.30 -0.93
C GLY A 193 12.42 -4.56 -1.06
N GLY A 194 12.78 -5.81 -1.24
CA GLY A 194 14.13 -6.33 -1.43
C GLY A 194 14.74 -7.01 -0.21
N ASP A 195 15.23 -8.23 -0.42
CA ASP A 195 16.03 -8.94 0.58
C ASP A 195 17.44 -8.31 0.66
N PRO A 196 17.90 -7.84 1.82
CA PRO A 196 19.25 -7.27 1.98
C PRO A 196 20.38 -8.18 1.50
N LYS A 197 20.16 -9.49 1.43
CA LYS A 197 21.13 -10.45 0.89
C LYS A 197 21.20 -10.41 -0.63
N HIS A 198 20.12 -9.97 -1.29
CA HIS A 198 19.96 -9.96 -2.75
C HIS A 198 19.98 -8.54 -3.35
N ILE A 199 19.65 -7.49 -2.59
CA ILE A 199 19.74 -6.09 -3.05
C ILE A 199 21.09 -5.79 -3.73
N PRO A 200 22.27 -6.25 -3.20
CA PRO A 200 23.55 -5.97 -3.82
C PRO A 200 23.83 -6.74 -5.14
N GLU A 201 22.90 -7.54 -5.60
CA GLU A 201 22.97 -8.23 -6.90
C GLU A 201 22.38 -7.37 -8.03
N LEU A 202 21.60 -6.31 -7.68
CA LEU A 202 20.99 -5.42 -8.67
C LEU A 202 22.06 -4.56 -9.35
N SER A 203 22.17 -4.68 -10.66
CA SER A 203 23.00 -3.79 -11.47
C SER A 203 22.26 -2.50 -11.84
N TYR A 204 23.02 -1.44 -12.16
CA TYR A 204 22.43 -0.20 -12.66
C TYR A 204 21.73 -0.39 -14.01
N GLU A 205 22.24 -1.27 -14.86
CA GLU A 205 21.65 -1.64 -16.14
C GLU A 205 20.29 -2.32 -15.97
N ASP A 206 20.16 -3.26 -15.04
CA ASP A 206 18.89 -3.95 -14.75
C ASP A 206 17.88 -3.01 -14.12
N PHE A 207 18.33 -2.13 -13.22
CA PHE A 207 17.52 -1.06 -12.64
C PHE A 207 16.92 -0.15 -13.72
N LEU A 208 17.71 0.34 -14.68
CA LEU A 208 17.22 1.14 -15.80
C LEU A 208 16.31 0.34 -16.74
N ALA A 209 16.62 -0.93 -16.99
CA ALA A 209 15.80 -1.81 -17.82
C ALA A 209 14.41 -2.03 -17.20
N PHE A 210 14.34 -2.19 -15.88
CA PHE A 210 13.09 -2.32 -15.16
C PHE A 210 12.24 -1.04 -15.28
N HIS A 211 12.82 0.14 -15.04
CA HIS A 211 12.12 1.39 -15.22
C HIS A 211 11.58 1.52 -16.65
N LYS A 212 12.41 1.32 -17.66
CA LYS A 212 12.03 1.43 -19.08
C LYS A 212 10.88 0.50 -19.47
N ARG A 213 10.79 -0.69 -18.86
CA ARG A 213 9.74 -1.68 -19.12
C ARG A 213 8.44 -1.32 -18.41
N PHE A 214 8.51 -0.99 -17.14
CA PHE A 214 7.32 -0.89 -16.29
C PHE A 214 6.77 0.54 -16.17
N TYR A 215 7.62 1.58 -16.22
CA TYR A 215 7.21 2.99 -16.12
C TYR A 215 6.87 3.56 -17.50
N HIS A 216 5.85 2.98 -18.10
CA HIS A 216 5.39 3.35 -19.43
C HIS A 216 3.89 3.63 -19.39
N PRO A 217 3.36 4.62 -20.19
CA PRO A 217 1.93 4.91 -20.20
C PRO A 217 1.03 3.70 -20.42
N SER A 218 1.45 2.71 -21.25
CA SER A 218 0.68 1.48 -21.48
C SER A 218 0.51 0.60 -20.23
N ASN A 219 1.34 0.81 -19.21
CA ASN A 219 1.30 0.12 -17.91
C ASN A 219 0.80 1.04 -16.79
N SER A 220 0.38 2.27 -17.12
CA SER A 220 -0.03 3.26 -16.12
C SER A 220 -1.52 3.20 -15.82
N TYR A 221 -1.84 3.40 -14.54
CA TYR A 221 -3.18 3.50 -13.97
C TYR A 221 -3.30 4.86 -13.30
N ILE A 222 -3.89 5.83 -13.98
CA ILE A 222 -4.00 7.23 -13.54
C ILE A 222 -5.36 7.43 -12.88
N PHE A 223 -5.35 7.84 -11.63
CA PHE A 223 -6.55 8.13 -10.84
C PHE A 223 -6.66 9.61 -10.52
N LEU A 224 -7.85 10.18 -10.72
CA LEU A 224 -8.20 11.56 -10.40
C LEU A 224 -9.51 11.58 -9.60
N TYR A 225 -9.53 12.28 -8.48
CA TYR A 225 -10.69 12.42 -7.60
C TYR A 225 -10.86 13.86 -7.16
N GLY A 226 -12.11 14.32 -7.08
CA GLY A 226 -12.47 15.57 -6.45
C GLY A 226 -13.14 16.57 -7.39
N ASN A 227 -13.32 17.80 -6.88
CA ASN A 227 -13.91 18.91 -7.62
C ASN A 227 -12.85 19.61 -8.46
N MET A 228 -12.77 19.26 -9.75
CA MET A 228 -11.80 19.85 -10.68
C MET A 228 -12.33 19.93 -12.12
N ASP A 229 -11.69 20.71 -12.98
CA ASP A 229 -11.92 20.63 -14.43
C ASP A 229 -11.18 19.42 -15.02
N PHE A 230 -11.88 18.29 -15.11
CA PHE A 230 -11.33 17.07 -15.70
C PHE A 230 -10.98 17.22 -17.17
N THR A 231 -11.69 18.07 -17.92
CA THR A 231 -11.38 18.29 -19.34
C THR A 231 -10.00 18.94 -19.49
N GLU A 232 -9.71 19.95 -18.67
CA GLU A 232 -8.39 20.60 -18.61
C GLU A 232 -7.29 19.59 -18.22
N ARG A 233 -7.53 18.76 -17.18
CA ARG A 233 -6.55 17.77 -16.71
C ARG A 233 -6.26 16.71 -17.76
N LEU A 234 -7.28 16.17 -18.40
CA LEU A 234 -7.13 15.16 -19.46
C LEU A 234 -6.38 15.71 -20.66
N THR A 235 -6.70 16.95 -21.08
CA THR A 235 -5.99 17.62 -22.18
C THR A 235 -4.52 17.80 -21.83
N TRP A 236 -4.23 18.27 -20.62
CA TRP A 236 -2.85 18.47 -20.18
C TRP A 236 -2.07 17.14 -20.08
N LEU A 237 -2.69 16.05 -19.55
CA LEU A 237 -2.06 14.75 -19.48
C LEU A 237 -1.69 14.20 -20.86
N ASP A 238 -2.57 14.40 -21.85
CA ASP A 238 -2.29 14.02 -23.24
C ASP A 238 -1.16 14.85 -23.82
N GLU A 239 -1.31 16.17 -23.86
CA GLU A 239 -0.38 17.09 -24.53
C GLU A 239 1.02 17.09 -23.90
N ALA A 240 1.11 17.01 -22.57
CA ALA A 240 2.38 17.09 -21.86
C ALA A 240 3.14 15.77 -21.81
N TYR A 241 2.42 14.62 -21.85
CA TYR A 241 3.04 13.30 -21.62
C TYR A 241 2.54 12.22 -22.59
N LEU A 242 1.25 11.89 -22.60
CA LEU A 242 0.78 10.64 -23.22
C LEU A 242 0.94 10.63 -24.74
N CYS A 243 0.73 11.77 -25.42
CA CYS A 243 0.85 11.86 -26.89
C CYS A 243 2.28 11.59 -27.39
N HIS A 244 3.30 11.63 -26.53
CA HIS A 244 4.70 11.43 -26.91
C HIS A 244 5.11 9.94 -26.94
N TYR A 245 4.25 9.04 -26.49
CA TYR A 245 4.51 7.60 -26.44
C TYR A 245 3.63 6.83 -27.42
N ASP A 246 4.12 5.69 -27.87
CA ASP A 246 3.33 4.69 -28.59
C ASP A 246 2.97 3.52 -27.65
N ALA A 247 1.91 2.78 -27.96
CA ALA A 247 1.52 1.64 -27.13
C ALA A 247 2.56 0.52 -27.18
N ILE A 248 2.85 -0.06 -26.01
CA ILE A 248 3.63 -1.29 -25.86
C ILE A 248 2.84 -2.33 -25.08
N ASP A 249 3.31 -3.58 -25.08
CA ASP A 249 2.83 -4.64 -24.20
C ASP A 249 3.89 -4.91 -23.11
N PRO A 250 3.71 -4.41 -21.88
CA PRO A 250 4.68 -4.56 -20.79
C PRO A 250 4.71 -5.97 -20.20
N LYS A 251 3.72 -6.83 -20.54
CA LYS A 251 3.57 -8.22 -20.06
C LYS A 251 3.56 -8.30 -18.53
N THR A 252 2.61 -7.59 -17.94
CA THR A 252 2.45 -7.47 -16.49
C THR A 252 1.21 -8.20 -15.95
N GLU A 253 0.67 -9.15 -16.72
CA GLU A 253 -0.44 -9.98 -16.26
C GLU A 253 0.04 -10.94 -15.17
N ILE A 254 -0.70 -10.98 -14.06
CA ILE A 254 -0.47 -11.91 -12.96
C ILE A 254 -1.52 -13.02 -13.08
N PRO A 255 -1.11 -14.27 -13.38
CA PRO A 255 -2.04 -15.40 -13.42
C PRO A 255 -2.51 -15.76 -11.99
N GLU A 256 -3.46 -16.68 -11.89
CA GLU A 256 -3.83 -17.28 -10.61
C GLU A 256 -2.85 -18.42 -10.26
N GLU A 257 -2.46 -18.47 -8.98
CA GLU A 257 -1.72 -19.60 -8.43
C GLU A 257 -2.62 -20.85 -8.46
N PRO A 258 -2.15 -21.98 -8.98
CA PRO A 258 -2.92 -23.22 -8.95
C PRO A 258 -3.19 -23.68 -7.51
N ALA A 259 -4.41 -24.17 -7.25
CA ALA A 259 -4.77 -24.67 -5.94
C ALA A 259 -3.85 -25.82 -5.50
N PHE A 260 -3.45 -25.82 -4.24
CA PHE A 260 -2.64 -26.88 -3.65
C PHE A 260 -3.45 -28.16 -3.43
N GLU A 261 -2.78 -29.31 -3.42
CA GLU A 261 -3.41 -30.59 -2.99
C GLU A 261 -3.51 -30.70 -1.47
N LYS A 262 -2.63 -30.03 -0.73
CA LYS A 262 -2.58 -29.96 0.73
C LYS A 262 -1.87 -28.68 1.17
N PRO A 263 -2.16 -28.17 2.37
CA PRO A 263 -1.44 -27.03 2.94
C PRO A 263 0.07 -27.30 3.04
N VAL A 264 0.85 -26.23 2.90
CA VAL A 264 2.31 -26.24 3.07
C VAL A 264 2.69 -25.81 4.49
N GLU A 265 3.85 -26.24 4.96
CA GLU A 265 4.40 -25.81 6.25
C GLU A 265 5.73 -25.10 6.01
N VAL A 266 5.90 -23.92 6.62
CA VAL A 266 7.11 -23.11 6.52
C VAL A 266 7.64 -22.79 7.90
N ARG A 267 8.98 -22.83 8.04
CA ARG A 267 9.67 -22.41 9.26
C ARG A 267 10.71 -21.37 8.91
N ALA A 268 10.74 -20.27 9.65
CA ALA A 268 11.73 -19.23 9.58
C ALA A 268 12.18 -18.82 10.99
N CYS A 269 13.26 -18.07 11.08
CA CYS A 269 13.71 -17.49 12.35
C CYS A 269 14.06 -16.02 12.14
N TYR A 270 14.01 -15.24 13.21
CA TYR A 270 14.48 -13.87 13.29
C TYR A 270 15.52 -13.73 14.42
N GLY A 271 16.39 -12.73 14.30
CA GLY A 271 17.45 -12.51 15.26
C GLY A 271 16.95 -11.76 16.49
N ILE A 272 17.38 -12.22 17.68
CA ILE A 272 17.21 -11.53 18.94
C ILE A 272 18.55 -11.38 19.64
N SER A 273 18.67 -10.35 20.52
CA SER A 273 19.81 -10.15 21.43
C SER A 273 19.57 -10.81 22.78
N GLU A 274 20.63 -11.03 23.56
CA GLU A 274 20.54 -11.58 24.91
C GLU A 274 19.59 -10.73 25.79
N GLY A 275 18.53 -11.34 26.29
CA GLY A 275 17.53 -10.70 27.15
C GLY A 275 16.35 -10.06 26.44
N ASP A 276 16.28 -10.12 25.11
CA ASP A 276 15.09 -9.74 24.35
C ASP A 276 13.95 -10.78 24.56
N PRO A 277 12.68 -10.38 24.35
CA PRO A 277 11.57 -11.33 24.38
C PRO A 277 11.73 -12.43 23.33
N GLU A 278 11.49 -13.69 23.74
CA GLU A 278 11.53 -14.85 22.86
C GLU A 278 10.12 -15.11 22.26
N ASP A 279 9.63 -14.17 21.47
CA ASP A 279 8.30 -14.28 20.86
C ASP A 279 8.31 -15.25 19.67
N HIS A 280 7.38 -16.18 19.67
CA HIS A 280 7.11 -17.11 18.57
C HIS A 280 5.87 -16.66 17.81
N PHE A 281 5.91 -16.68 16.48
CA PHE A 281 4.80 -16.32 15.63
C PHE A 281 4.31 -17.54 14.86
N TYR A 282 2.99 -17.69 14.80
CA TYR A 282 2.33 -18.74 14.04
C TYR A 282 1.29 -18.13 13.13
N ALA A 283 1.32 -18.44 11.84
CA ALA A 283 0.32 -17.99 10.90
C ALA A 283 -0.42 -19.16 10.25
N TYR A 284 -1.74 -19.01 10.13
CA TYR A 284 -2.62 -19.86 9.35
C TYR A 284 -3.14 -19.04 8.18
N GLY A 285 -2.63 -19.29 6.97
CA GLY A 285 -2.99 -18.57 5.75
C GLY A 285 -3.83 -19.44 4.82
N LYS A 286 -4.85 -18.85 4.19
CA LYS A 286 -5.68 -19.48 3.14
C LYS A 286 -5.88 -18.55 1.97
N VAL A 287 -5.74 -19.05 0.74
CA VAL A 287 -6.17 -18.33 -0.47
C VAL A 287 -7.67 -18.52 -0.63
N VAL A 288 -8.45 -17.46 -0.45
CA VAL A 288 -9.91 -17.55 -0.41
C VAL A 288 -10.60 -17.08 -1.70
N GLY A 289 -9.88 -16.36 -2.58
CA GLY A 289 -10.39 -15.88 -3.85
C GLY A 289 -11.56 -14.90 -3.71
N GLY A 290 -12.22 -14.62 -4.82
CA GLY A 290 -13.43 -13.78 -4.81
C GLY A 290 -13.18 -12.29 -4.98
N LEU A 291 -12.00 -11.87 -5.47
CA LEU A 291 -11.63 -10.47 -5.68
C LEU A 291 -12.69 -9.66 -6.46
N PHE A 292 -13.33 -10.27 -7.45
CA PHE A 292 -14.36 -9.64 -8.28
C PHE A 292 -15.81 -9.89 -7.81
N ASP A 293 -15.99 -10.48 -6.63
CA ASP A 293 -17.30 -10.66 -5.99
C ASP A 293 -17.41 -9.77 -4.73
N PRO A 294 -17.99 -8.56 -4.84
CA PRO A 294 -18.07 -7.63 -3.71
C PRO A 294 -18.84 -8.19 -2.50
N VAL A 295 -19.81 -9.09 -2.74
CA VAL A 295 -20.55 -9.74 -1.64
C VAL A 295 -19.64 -10.71 -0.89
N LYS A 296 -18.82 -11.48 -1.61
CA LYS A 296 -17.88 -12.43 -1.03
C LYS A 296 -16.74 -11.69 -0.29
N THR A 297 -16.21 -10.61 -0.88
CA THR A 297 -15.24 -9.72 -0.25
C THR A 297 -15.74 -9.20 1.11
N LEU A 298 -16.92 -8.56 1.12
CA LEU A 298 -17.53 -8.06 2.35
C LEU A 298 -17.87 -9.20 3.34
N ALA A 299 -18.22 -10.39 2.84
CA ALA A 299 -18.48 -11.53 3.72
C ALA A 299 -17.22 -11.96 4.47
N PHE A 300 -16.04 -11.97 3.82
CA PHE A 300 -14.77 -12.27 4.50
C PHE A 300 -14.37 -11.19 5.49
N GLU A 301 -14.60 -9.92 5.18
CA GLU A 301 -14.42 -8.82 6.15
C GLU A 301 -15.29 -9.02 7.40
N VAL A 302 -16.56 -9.39 7.21
CA VAL A 302 -17.48 -9.70 8.30
C VAL A 302 -17.05 -10.96 9.08
N LEU A 303 -16.52 -11.98 8.40
CA LEU A 303 -15.95 -13.17 9.05
C LEU A 303 -14.70 -12.82 9.83
N SER A 304 -13.83 -11.94 9.32
CA SER A 304 -12.67 -11.42 10.06
C SER A 304 -13.10 -10.77 11.37
N TYR A 305 -14.14 -9.94 11.31
CA TYR A 305 -14.71 -9.34 12.51
C TYR A 305 -15.28 -10.40 13.45
N ALA A 306 -16.13 -11.29 12.96
CA ALA A 306 -16.88 -12.24 13.79
C ALA A 306 -16.00 -13.33 14.43
N LEU A 307 -14.96 -13.80 13.72
CA LEU A 307 -14.12 -14.91 14.17
C LEU A 307 -12.86 -14.46 14.91
N LEU A 308 -12.35 -13.22 14.65
CA LEU A 308 -11.07 -12.73 15.17
C LEU A 308 -11.18 -11.42 15.95
N ASN A 309 -11.88 -10.39 15.44
CA ASN A 309 -11.70 -9.02 15.91
C ASN A 309 -12.79 -8.55 16.88
N ALA A 310 -13.96 -9.18 16.88
CA ALA A 310 -15.03 -8.83 17.84
C ALA A 310 -14.61 -9.18 19.28
N PRO A 311 -15.10 -8.43 20.28
CA PRO A 311 -14.90 -8.82 21.69
C PRO A 311 -15.39 -10.24 21.94
N GLY A 312 -14.48 -11.12 22.44
CA GLY A 312 -14.76 -12.54 22.65
C GLY A 312 -14.91 -13.36 21.37
N ALA A 313 -14.29 -12.93 20.28
CA ALA A 313 -14.25 -13.66 19.02
C ALA A 313 -13.70 -15.09 19.24
N PRO A 314 -14.35 -16.13 18.66
CA PRO A 314 -14.12 -17.51 19.06
C PRO A 314 -12.70 -18.02 18.80
N ILE A 315 -12.09 -17.68 17.67
CA ILE A 315 -10.71 -18.12 17.36
C ILE A 315 -9.72 -17.42 18.29
N ARG A 316 -9.81 -16.08 18.41
CA ARG A 316 -8.94 -15.32 19.31
C ARG A 316 -9.04 -15.85 20.75
N GLN A 317 -10.27 -16.03 21.26
CA GLN A 317 -10.48 -16.49 22.63
C GLN A 317 -9.91 -17.89 22.86
N ALA A 318 -10.15 -18.82 21.93
CA ALA A 318 -9.66 -20.20 22.07
C ALA A 318 -8.13 -20.28 22.08
N LEU A 319 -7.45 -19.50 21.24
CA LEU A 319 -5.98 -19.44 21.21
C LEU A 319 -5.40 -18.81 22.48
N LEU A 320 -6.01 -17.73 22.98
CA LEU A 320 -5.62 -17.10 24.24
C LEU A 320 -5.83 -18.05 25.44
N ASP A 321 -6.97 -18.73 25.50
CA ASP A 321 -7.30 -19.69 26.59
C ASP A 321 -6.36 -20.91 26.57
N ALA A 322 -5.88 -21.30 25.39
CA ALA A 322 -4.88 -22.38 25.25
C ALA A 322 -3.44 -21.94 25.54
N GLY A 323 -3.21 -20.63 25.75
CA GLY A 323 -1.87 -20.08 26.00
C GLY A 323 -0.95 -20.10 24.76
N ILE A 324 -1.52 -20.23 23.54
CA ILE A 324 -0.74 -20.25 22.30
C ILE A 324 -0.37 -18.83 21.83
N GLY A 325 -1.20 -17.83 22.14
CA GLY A 325 -0.93 -16.44 21.81
C GLY A 325 -1.14 -15.52 23.01
N ILE A 326 -0.30 -14.52 23.16
CA ILE A 326 -0.54 -13.32 23.99
C ILE A 326 -1.25 -12.25 23.17
N ASP A 327 -1.09 -12.28 21.86
CA ASP A 327 -1.88 -11.53 20.88
C ASP A 327 -2.27 -12.42 19.69
N VAL A 328 -3.47 -12.15 19.14
CA VAL A 328 -4.01 -12.85 17.97
C VAL A 328 -4.67 -11.82 17.06
N TYR A 329 -4.26 -11.76 15.82
CA TYR A 329 -4.70 -10.77 14.82
C TYR A 329 -4.74 -11.39 13.43
N GLY A 330 -5.16 -10.59 12.44
CA GLY A 330 -5.29 -10.98 11.05
C GLY A 330 -6.68 -10.71 10.50
N GLY A 331 -7.02 -11.37 9.42
CA GLY A 331 -8.28 -11.22 8.71
C GLY A 331 -8.14 -11.43 7.21
N TYR A 332 -9.09 -10.86 6.49
CA TYR A 332 -9.12 -10.88 5.03
C TYR A 332 -8.18 -9.81 4.46
N ASP A 333 -7.41 -10.18 3.45
CA ASP A 333 -6.51 -9.30 2.73
C ASP A 333 -6.72 -9.44 1.21
N SER A 334 -7.12 -8.35 0.58
CA SER A 334 -7.39 -8.25 -0.86
C SER A 334 -6.27 -7.56 -1.66
N SER A 335 -5.10 -7.39 -1.09
CA SER A 335 -3.94 -6.76 -1.76
C SER A 335 -3.31 -7.65 -2.84
N PHE A 336 -3.63 -8.94 -2.85
CA PHE A 336 -3.16 -9.92 -3.83
C PHE A 336 -4.18 -10.18 -4.93
N ARG A 337 -3.72 -10.65 -6.09
CA ARG A 337 -4.59 -11.10 -7.19
C ARG A 337 -5.62 -12.15 -6.76
N GLN A 338 -5.23 -13.02 -5.84
CA GLN A 338 -6.10 -13.95 -5.14
C GLN A 338 -6.08 -13.59 -3.66
N PRO A 339 -7.16 -13.00 -3.13
CA PRO A 339 -7.23 -12.63 -1.72
C PRO A 339 -6.95 -13.78 -0.76
N ILE A 340 -6.36 -13.43 0.36
CA ILE A 340 -6.01 -14.38 1.41
C ILE A 340 -6.79 -14.09 2.70
N PHE A 341 -6.87 -15.09 3.56
CA PHE A 341 -7.37 -14.96 4.93
C PHE A 341 -6.30 -15.45 5.88
N ASN A 342 -5.80 -14.57 6.73
CA ASN A 342 -4.71 -14.84 7.67
C ASN A 342 -5.19 -14.81 9.10
N ILE A 343 -4.67 -15.74 9.92
CA ILE A 343 -4.78 -15.73 11.36
C ILE A 343 -3.36 -15.85 11.90
N ILE A 344 -2.92 -14.86 12.68
CA ILE A 344 -1.58 -14.82 13.23
C ILE A 344 -1.69 -14.81 14.76
N ALA A 345 -0.90 -15.63 15.43
CA ALA A 345 -0.73 -15.63 16.88
C ALA A 345 0.72 -15.34 17.24
N LYS A 346 0.92 -14.38 18.14
CA LYS A 346 2.20 -14.09 18.78
C LYS A 346 2.18 -14.65 20.20
N GLY A 347 3.16 -15.47 20.58
CA GLY A 347 3.22 -16.11 21.91
C GLY A 347 4.63 -16.46 22.33
N GLU A 348 4.79 -16.84 23.60
CA GLU A 348 6.08 -17.14 24.22
C GLU A 348 6.49 -18.63 24.11
N GLN A 349 5.60 -19.50 23.64
CA GLN A 349 5.82 -20.95 23.66
C GLN A 349 6.32 -21.47 22.31
N PRO A 350 7.44 -22.20 22.26
CA PRO A 350 7.94 -22.83 21.04
C PRO A 350 7.06 -24.03 20.62
N ASP A 351 7.22 -24.45 19.36
CA ASP A 351 6.67 -25.69 18.78
C ASP A 351 5.14 -25.86 18.90
N GLN A 352 4.37 -24.76 18.89
CA GLN A 352 2.91 -24.79 19.00
C GLN A 352 2.15 -24.83 17.66
N ALA A 353 2.85 -24.91 16.52
CA ALA A 353 2.23 -24.81 15.18
C ALA A 353 1.09 -25.81 14.95
N GLU A 354 1.25 -27.07 15.36
CA GLU A 354 0.21 -28.09 15.21
C GLU A 354 -0.98 -27.85 16.15
N ALA A 355 -0.73 -27.46 17.40
CA ALA A 355 -1.78 -27.12 18.35
C ALA A 355 -2.54 -25.86 17.89
N PHE A 356 -1.83 -24.85 17.38
CA PHE A 356 -2.39 -23.63 16.78
C PHE A 356 -3.33 -23.97 15.62
N ARG A 357 -2.87 -24.77 14.66
CA ARG A 357 -3.68 -25.23 13.54
C ARG A 357 -4.92 -25.99 14.01
N GLN A 358 -4.75 -26.96 14.91
CA GLN A 358 -5.83 -27.81 15.39
C GLN A 358 -6.93 -27.03 16.11
N ILE A 359 -6.55 -26.05 16.95
CA ILE A 359 -7.51 -25.19 17.65
C ILE A 359 -8.33 -24.37 16.64
N ILE A 360 -7.69 -23.77 15.64
CA ILE A 360 -8.39 -23.01 14.61
C ILE A 360 -9.39 -23.90 13.88
N GLU A 361 -8.95 -25.07 13.41
CA GLU A 361 -9.81 -26.00 12.69
C GLU A 361 -10.98 -26.51 13.55
N ASP A 362 -10.75 -26.78 14.83
CA ASP A 362 -11.80 -27.24 15.77
C ASP A 362 -12.81 -26.11 16.05
N VAL A 363 -12.35 -24.86 16.22
CA VAL A 363 -13.24 -23.71 16.36
C VAL A 363 -14.05 -23.50 15.08
N LEU A 364 -13.43 -23.57 13.90
CA LEU A 364 -14.15 -23.44 12.64
C LEU A 364 -15.23 -24.51 12.50
N LYS A 365 -14.93 -25.78 12.81
CA LYS A 365 -15.91 -26.89 12.83
C LYS A 365 -17.07 -26.60 13.79
N GLU A 366 -16.75 -26.16 15.00
CA GLU A 366 -17.75 -25.79 15.99
C GLU A 366 -18.68 -24.67 15.50
N GLN A 367 -18.10 -23.60 14.90
CA GLN A 367 -18.89 -22.49 14.36
C GLN A 367 -19.78 -22.92 13.18
N ILE A 368 -19.32 -23.84 12.34
CA ILE A 368 -20.10 -24.40 11.23
C ILE A 368 -21.27 -25.25 11.77
N GLU A 369 -21.00 -26.13 12.74
CA GLU A 369 -22.01 -27.06 13.29
C GLU A 369 -23.07 -26.36 14.16
N LYS A 370 -22.64 -25.39 15.00
CA LYS A 370 -23.55 -24.68 15.92
C LYS A 370 -24.19 -23.43 15.29
N GLY A 371 -23.65 -22.97 14.15
CA GLY A 371 -23.97 -21.70 13.51
C GLY A 371 -23.17 -20.53 14.10
N ILE A 372 -22.65 -19.67 13.21
CA ILE A 372 -21.98 -18.43 13.60
C ILE A 372 -23.01 -17.45 14.17
N SER A 373 -22.68 -16.76 15.26
CA SER A 373 -23.58 -15.81 15.91
C SER A 373 -24.12 -14.75 14.94
N LYS A 374 -25.40 -14.86 14.56
CA LYS A 374 -26.06 -13.89 13.67
C LYS A 374 -26.03 -12.47 14.22
N LYS A 375 -26.02 -12.32 15.56
CA LYS A 375 -25.88 -11.01 16.22
C LYS A 375 -24.49 -10.42 15.97
N THR A 376 -23.46 -11.24 16.06
CA THR A 376 -22.07 -10.81 15.81
C THR A 376 -21.83 -10.52 14.34
N LEU A 377 -22.35 -11.38 13.44
CA LEU A 377 -22.30 -11.11 11.98
C LEU A 377 -23.00 -9.81 11.62
N LEU A 378 -24.19 -9.56 12.18
CA LEU A 378 -24.91 -8.29 11.95
C LEU A 378 -24.14 -7.09 12.50
N ALA A 379 -23.50 -7.23 13.66
CA ALA A 379 -22.66 -6.17 14.21
C ALA A 379 -21.45 -5.90 13.29
N GLY A 380 -20.80 -6.92 12.73
CA GLY A 380 -19.75 -6.78 11.74
C GLY A 380 -20.21 -6.07 10.47
N ILE A 381 -21.36 -6.49 9.91
CA ILE A 381 -21.96 -5.83 8.74
C ILE A 381 -22.19 -4.34 9.02
N ASN A 382 -22.79 -4.02 10.17
CA ASN A 382 -23.11 -2.63 10.52
C ASN A 382 -21.85 -1.80 10.78
N ASN A 383 -20.82 -2.39 11.41
CA ASN A 383 -19.56 -1.71 11.68
C ASN A 383 -18.82 -1.35 10.38
N ILE A 384 -18.69 -2.33 9.48
CA ILE A 384 -18.01 -2.12 8.19
C ILE A 384 -18.80 -1.13 7.31
N GLU A 385 -20.13 -1.30 7.24
CA GLU A 385 -20.99 -0.36 6.49
C GLU A 385 -20.90 1.07 7.04
N PHE A 386 -20.87 1.22 8.38
CA PHE A 386 -20.71 2.53 9.02
C PHE A 386 -19.35 3.16 8.67
N SER A 387 -18.26 2.41 8.81
CA SER A 387 -16.91 2.90 8.51
C SER A 387 -16.77 3.34 7.05
N LEU A 388 -17.32 2.56 6.09
CA LEU A 388 -17.27 2.91 4.67
C LEU A 388 -18.13 4.15 4.35
N ARG A 389 -19.27 4.35 5.04
CA ARG A 389 -20.11 5.54 4.85
C ARG A 389 -19.54 6.78 5.50
N GLU A 390 -18.99 6.65 6.70
CA GLU A 390 -18.34 7.74 7.42
C GLU A 390 -17.11 8.23 6.68
N ALA A 391 -16.34 7.30 6.13
CA ALA A 391 -15.12 7.55 5.36
C ALA A 391 -14.16 8.49 6.10
N ASP A 392 -14.05 8.30 7.43
CA ASP A 392 -13.06 8.97 8.27
C ASP A 392 -11.80 8.08 8.33
N TYR A 393 -10.80 8.48 7.58
CA TYR A 393 -9.50 7.78 7.50
C TYR A 393 -8.39 8.57 8.21
N GLY A 394 -8.76 9.43 9.16
CA GLY A 394 -7.83 10.23 9.94
C GLY A 394 -7.08 11.24 9.08
N ARG A 395 -5.77 11.07 8.94
CA ARG A 395 -4.93 11.97 8.14
C ARG A 395 -4.93 11.68 6.64
N MET A 396 -5.43 10.52 6.23
CA MET A 396 -5.46 10.16 4.81
C MET A 396 -6.68 10.79 4.12
N PRO A 397 -6.49 11.52 3.01
CA PRO A 397 -7.60 12.00 2.20
C PRO A 397 -8.50 10.83 1.75
N LYS A 398 -9.82 10.98 1.88
CA LYS A 398 -10.75 9.88 1.49
C LYS A 398 -10.62 9.48 0.02
N GLY A 399 -10.38 10.45 -0.87
CA GLY A 399 -10.13 10.17 -2.28
C GLY A 399 -8.90 9.30 -2.53
N LEU A 400 -7.85 9.44 -1.69
CA LEU A 400 -6.68 8.57 -1.75
C LEU A 400 -7.05 7.12 -1.39
N VAL A 401 -7.80 6.93 -0.30
CA VAL A 401 -8.24 5.59 0.12
C VAL A 401 -9.11 4.94 -0.95
N TYR A 402 -10.00 5.70 -1.58
CA TYR A 402 -10.81 5.21 -2.70
C TYR A 402 -9.94 4.79 -3.90
N GLY A 403 -8.93 5.59 -4.25
CA GLY A 403 -7.98 5.27 -5.32
C GLY A 403 -7.20 3.98 -5.03
N VAL A 404 -6.60 3.89 -3.85
CA VAL A 404 -5.82 2.70 -3.43
C VAL A 404 -6.69 1.45 -3.40
N SER A 405 -7.91 1.53 -2.84
CA SER A 405 -8.86 0.41 -2.83
C SER A 405 -9.29 -0.02 -4.24
N SER A 406 -9.37 0.93 -5.17
CA SER A 406 -9.73 0.63 -6.56
C SER A 406 -8.65 -0.15 -7.29
N TYR A 407 -7.37 0.09 -7.01
CA TYR A 407 -6.26 -0.64 -7.64
C TYR A 407 -6.33 -2.15 -7.39
N GLY A 408 -6.82 -2.61 -6.26
CA GLY A 408 -6.95 -4.04 -5.96
C GLY A 408 -7.69 -4.83 -7.04
N THR A 409 -8.75 -4.27 -7.63
CA THR A 409 -9.49 -4.90 -8.74
C THR A 409 -9.08 -4.37 -10.10
N TRP A 410 -8.81 -3.07 -10.21
CA TRP A 410 -8.55 -2.40 -11.47
C TRP A 410 -7.29 -2.89 -12.19
N LEU A 411 -6.25 -3.22 -11.46
CA LEU A 411 -5.00 -3.77 -12.02
C LEU A 411 -5.21 -5.13 -12.73
N HIS A 412 -6.29 -5.82 -12.42
CA HIS A 412 -6.57 -7.17 -12.96
C HIS A 412 -7.78 -7.20 -13.90
N ASP A 413 -8.62 -6.15 -13.89
CA ASP A 413 -9.74 -5.98 -14.83
C ASP A 413 -10.00 -4.48 -15.07
N ASP A 414 -9.79 -4.05 -16.29
CA ASP A 414 -9.88 -2.66 -16.75
C ASP A 414 -11.22 -1.98 -16.42
N LEU A 415 -12.30 -2.73 -16.22
CA LEU A 415 -13.65 -2.21 -16.01
C LEU A 415 -14.13 -2.29 -14.56
N SER A 416 -13.26 -2.72 -13.64
CA SER A 416 -13.61 -3.02 -12.26
C SER A 416 -13.13 -2.04 -11.18
N PRO A 417 -12.63 -0.79 -11.46
CA PRO A 417 -12.14 0.09 -10.40
C PRO A 417 -13.22 0.53 -9.41
N MET A 418 -14.50 0.43 -9.78
CA MET A 418 -15.62 0.89 -8.94
C MET A 418 -16.20 -0.19 -8.03
N LEU A 419 -15.70 -1.44 -8.09
CA LEU A 419 -16.31 -2.56 -7.36
C LEU A 419 -16.27 -2.36 -5.84
N SER A 420 -15.17 -1.86 -5.30
CA SER A 420 -15.04 -1.58 -3.86
C SER A 420 -15.84 -0.36 -3.39
N LEU A 421 -16.20 0.54 -4.31
CA LEU A 421 -16.89 1.80 -4.00
C LEU A 421 -18.42 1.69 -4.07
N ALA A 422 -18.95 0.73 -4.84
CA ALA A 422 -20.38 0.51 -5.04
C ALA A 422 -20.91 -0.54 -4.04
N PHE A 423 -20.92 -0.21 -2.75
CA PHE A 423 -21.18 -1.17 -1.66
C PHE A 423 -22.64 -1.29 -1.21
N ASN A 424 -23.57 -0.44 -1.65
CA ASN A 424 -24.97 -0.50 -1.20
C ASN A 424 -25.67 -1.83 -1.52
N GLU A 425 -25.56 -2.31 -2.77
CA GLU A 425 -26.18 -3.57 -3.18
C GLU A 425 -25.48 -4.79 -2.53
N PRO A 426 -24.14 -4.86 -2.47
CA PRO A 426 -23.44 -5.89 -1.71
C PRO A 426 -23.90 -6.00 -0.25
N PHE A 427 -24.03 -4.88 0.49
CA PHE A 427 -24.53 -4.93 1.86
C PHE A 427 -25.98 -5.39 1.95
N ARG A 428 -26.84 -4.96 1.02
CA ARG A 428 -28.23 -5.45 0.97
C ARG A 428 -28.27 -6.97 0.75
N ALA A 429 -27.50 -7.47 -0.21
CA ALA A 429 -27.39 -8.89 -0.47
C ALA A 429 -26.84 -9.66 0.74
N LEU A 430 -25.85 -9.11 1.43
CA LEU A 430 -25.23 -9.75 2.59
C LEU A 430 -26.22 -9.83 3.79
N LYS A 431 -27.01 -8.77 4.03
CA LYS A 431 -28.08 -8.78 5.05
C LYS A 431 -29.17 -9.82 4.76
N GLU A 432 -29.48 -10.08 3.48
CA GLU A 432 -30.39 -11.17 3.10
C GLU A 432 -29.74 -12.55 3.32
N LYS A 433 -28.47 -12.72 2.96
CA LYS A 433 -27.70 -13.97 3.18
C LYS A 433 -27.55 -14.34 4.66
N LEU A 434 -27.57 -13.36 5.56
CA LEU A 434 -27.55 -13.55 7.00
C LEU A 434 -28.74 -14.38 7.54
N LYS A 435 -29.86 -14.43 6.80
CA LYS A 435 -31.04 -15.24 7.18
C LYS A 435 -30.83 -16.74 7.01
N GLY A 436 -29.89 -17.16 6.17
CA GLY A 436 -29.53 -18.55 5.89
C GLY A 436 -28.25 -19.00 6.62
N ASP A 437 -27.55 -19.90 5.96
CA ASP A 437 -26.30 -20.58 6.38
C ASP A 437 -25.11 -20.16 5.49
N TYR A 438 -25.19 -19.01 4.84
CA TYR A 438 -24.20 -18.58 3.87
C TYR A 438 -22.81 -18.42 4.47
N PHE A 439 -22.71 -17.86 5.68
CA PHE A 439 -21.43 -17.63 6.34
C PHE A 439 -20.80 -18.93 6.81
N GLU A 440 -21.60 -19.86 7.30
CA GLU A 440 -21.15 -21.20 7.70
C GLU A 440 -20.59 -21.97 6.49
N ARG A 441 -21.32 -21.97 5.36
CA ARG A 441 -20.83 -22.63 4.13
C ARG A 441 -19.57 -21.96 3.59
N LEU A 442 -19.51 -20.63 3.58
CA LEU A 442 -18.32 -19.92 3.14
C LEU A 442 -17.11 -20.24 4.02
N THR A 443 -17.31 -20.34 5.33
CA THR A 443 -16.28 -20.74 6.29
C THR A 443 -15.83 -22.18 6.05
N GLU A 444 -16.77 -23.10 5.80
CA GLU A 444 -16.46 -24.50 5.50
C GLU A 444 -15.65 -24.65 4.21
N GLU A 445 -16.12 -24.02 3.12
CA GLU A 445 -15.51 -24.14 1.80
C GLU A 445 -14.15 -23.45 1.70
N ALA A 446 -14.04 -22.22 2.23
CA ALA A 446 -12.87 -21.37 2.01
C ALA A 446 -11.82 -21.45 3.11
N LEU A 447 -12.19 -21.73 4.36
CA LEU A 447 -11.25 -21.75 5.48
C LEU A 447 -10.95 -23.17 5.96
N LEU A 448 -11.96 -24.03 6.16
CA LEU A 448 -11.75 -25.36 6.72
C LEU A 448 -11.34 -26.39 5.66
N ASN A 449 -12.12 -26.55 4.59
CA ASN A 449 -11.93 -27.60 3.59
C ASN A 449 -11.02 -27.16 2.40
N ASN A 450 -10.52 -25.95 2.43
CA ASN A 450 -9.65 -25.42 1.37
C ASN A 450 -8.20 -25.93 1.55
N PRO A 451 -7.67 -26.71 0.60
CA PRO A 451 -6.29 -27.19 0.68
C PRO A 451 -5.24 -26.14 0.33
N HIS A 452 -5.63 -25.03 -0.37
CA HIS A 452 -4.72 -23.95 -0.72
C HIS A 452 -4.44 -23.09 0.52
N GLY A 453 -3.49 -23.52 1.31
CA GLY A 453 -3.16 -22.86 2.57
C GLY A 453 -1.74 -23.12 3.02
N THR A 454 -1.35 -22.38 4.05
CA THR A 454 -0.03 -22.46 4.67
C THR A 454 -0.13 -22.41 6.19
N ILE A 455 0.83 -23.07 6.86
CA ILE A 455 1.15 -22.88 8.28
C ILE A 455 2.57 -22.36 8.35
N VAL A 456 2.75 -21.16 8.86
CA VAL A 456 4.06 -20.55 9.03
C VAL A 456 4.41 -20.47 10.51
N SER A 457 5.66 -20.81 10.83
CA SER A 457 6.24 -20.65 12.16
C SER A 457 7.48 -19.78 12.06
N VAL A 458 7.51 -18.68 12.81
CA VAL A 458 8.68 -17.81 12.92
C VAL A 458 9.17 -17.84 14.36
N CYS A 459 10.44 -18.25 14.56
CA CYS A 459 11.00 -18.43 15.89
C CYS A 459 12.13 -17.42 16.15
N PRO A 460 12.31 -16.97 17.40
CA PRO A 460 13.47 -16.20 17.80
C PRO A 460 14.73 -17.07 17.76
N LYS A 461 15.86 -16.50 17.36
CA LYS A 461 17.17 -17.13 17.42
C LYS A 461 18.20 -16.15 17.91
N GLU A 462 18.71 -16.40 19.11
CA GLU A 462 19.78 -15.60 19.70
C GLU A 462 21.06 -15.69 18.86
N GLY A 463 21.72 -14.55 18.67
CA GLY A 463 22.98 -14.42 17.93
C GLY A 463 22.85 -14.56 16.41
N LEU A 464 21.63 -14.60 15.85
CA LEU A 464 21.45 -14.74 14.39
C LEU A 464 21.93 -13.48 13.66
N ASN A 465 21.60 -12.30 14.17
CA ASN A 465 22.00 -11.02 13.56
C ASN A 465 23.53 -10.87 13.59
N GLU A 466 24.17 -11.21 14.72
CA GLU A 466 25.63 -11.18 14.86
C GLU A 466 26.32 -12.19 13.94
N GLU A 467 25.72 -13.37 13.74
CA GLU A 467 26.23 -14.38 12.82
C GLU A 467 26.13 -13.89 11.37
N GLU A 468 25.01 -13.30 10.97
CA GLU A 468 24.79 -12.74 9.63
C GLU A 468 25.73 -11.56 9.36
N ASP A 469 25.89 -10.64 10.32
CA ASP A 469 26.81 -9.50 10.22
C ASP A 469 28.28 -9.97 10.09
N ARG A 470 28.67 -10.98 10.86
CA ARG A 470 29.99 -11.57 10.77
C ARG A 470 30.23 -12.21 9.40
N LEU A 471 29.26 -13.00 8.89
CA LEU A 471 29.36 -13.63 7.57
C LEU A 471 29.44 -12.58 6.44
N LEU A 472 28.65 -11.51 6.55
CA LEU A 472 28.71 -10.39 5.61
C LEU A 472 30.09 -9.71 5.65
N SER A 473 30.59 -9.41 6.84
CA SER A 473 31.91 -8.78 7.02
C SER A 473 33.03 -9.66 6.46
N GLU A 474 32.98 -10.98 6.70
CA GLU A 474 33.94 -11.94 6.13
C GLU A 474 33.88 -12.00 4.60
N LYS A 475 32.66 -12.01 4.03
CA LYS A 475 32.44 -11.96 2.58
C LYS A 475 33.01 -10.68 1.96
N LEU A 476 32.77 -9.53 2.58
CA LEU A 476 33.26 -8.23 2.12
C LEU A 476 34.78 -8.11 2.27
N ALA A 477 35.35 -8.61 3.36
CA ALA A 477 36.80 -8.65 3.55
C ALA A 477 37.49 -9.53 2.52
N ALA A 478 36.92 -10.71 2.22
CA ALA A 478 37.42 -11.59 1.17
C ALA A 478 37.30 -10.96 -0.23
N TYR A 479 36.20 -10.31 -0.52
CA TYR A 479 36.03 -9.56 -1.77
C TYR A 479 37.05 -8.43 -1.88
N LYS A 480 37.20 -7.58 -0.86
CA LYS A 480 38.21 -6.53 -0.84
C LYS A 480 39.63 -7.07 -1.05
N ALA A 481 39.97 -8.20 -0.42
CA ALA A 481 41.29 -8.83 -0.58
C ALA A 481 41.54 -9.38 -2.00
N SER A 482 40.50 -9.63 -2.79
CA SER A 482 40.60 -10.06 -4.18
C SER A 482 40.81 -8.90 -5.16
N LEU A 483 40.51 -7.66 -4.73
CA LEU A 483 40.62 -6.47 -5.56
C LEU A 483 42.08 -6.01 -5.73
N SER A 484 42.39 -5.49 -6.89
CA SER A 484 43.63 -4.78 -7.14
C SER A 484 43.66 -3.43 -6.41
N LYS A 485 44.84 -2.85 -6.25
CA LYS A 485 44.97 -1.49 -5.69
C LYS A 485 44.26 -0.44 -6.51
N GLU A 486 44.15 -0.64 -7.80
CA GLU A 486 43.43 0.27 -8.71
C GLU A 486 41.91 0.20 -8.47
N GLU A 487 41.34 -1.01 -8.36
CA GLU A 487 39.93 -1.22 -8.06
C GLU A 487 39.54 -0.67 -6.67
N ILE A 488 40.41 -0.89 -5.66
CA ILE A 488 40.24 -0.27 -4.34
C ILE A 488 40.23 1.27 -4.45
N GLY A 489 41.16 1.84 -5.24
CA GLY A 489 41.21 3.28 -5.48
C GLY A 489 39.93 3.80 -6.13
N ILE A 490 39.36 3.07 -7.08
CA ILE A 490 38.08 3.42 -7.73
C ILE A 490 36.94 3.49 -6.69
N ILE A 491 36.81 2.46 -5.84
CA ILE A 491 35.73 2.46 -4.81
C ILE A 491 35.88 3.64 -3.84
N VAL A 492 37.12 3.97 -3.42
CA VAL A 492 37.36 5.14 -2.55
C VAL A 492 36.97 6.44 -3.25
N GLU A 493 37.34 6.62 -4.52
CA GLU A 493 36.96 7.81 -5.29
C GLU A 493 35.44 7.90 -5.52
N GLU A 494 34.79 6.78 -5.81
CA GLU A 494 33.34 6.72 -5.96
C GLU A 494 32.59 7.03 -4.67
N THR A 495 33.07 6.49 -3.52
CA THR A 495 32.53 6.82 -2.19
C THR A 495 32.64 8.32 -1.92
N LYS A 496 33.81 8.92 -2.19
CA LYS A 496 34.01 10.36 -2.03
C LYS A 496 33.12 11.16 -2.96
N ALA A 497 33.04 10.78 -4.24
CA ALA A 497 32.23 11.48 -5.23
C ALA A 497 30.73 11.43 -4.92
N LEU A 498 30.26 10.34 -4.28
CA LEU A 498 28.88 10.22 -3.81
C LEU A 498 28.64 11.15 -2.61
N LYS A 499 29.54 11.18 -1.63
CA LYS A 499 29.46 12.10 -0.49
C LYS A 499 29.50 13.58 -0.93
N ASP A 500 30.43 13.92 -1.82
CA ASP A 500 30.49 15.28 -2.38
C ASP A 500 29.20 15.65 -3.12
N TYR A 501 28.57 14.69 -3.81
CA TYR A 501 27.26 14.89 -4.44
C TYR A 501 26.16 15.13 -3.40
N GLN A 502 26.11 14.34 -2.34
CA GLN A 502 25.12 14.49 -1.27
C GLN A 502 25.25 15.83 -0.53
N ASP A 503 26.47 16.23 -0.22
CA ASP A 503 26.76 17.45 0.55
C ASP A 503 26.67 18.74 -0.28
N THR A 504 26.75 18.65 -1.63
CA THR A 504 26.68 19.83 -2.51
C THR A 504 25.24 20.32 -2.61
N PRO A 505 24.90 21.56 -2.23
CA PRO A 505 23.56 22.11 -2.40
C PRO A 505 23.13 22.16 -3.87
N ASP A 506 21.82 22.08 -4.12
CA ASP A 506 21.26 22.32 -5.45
C ASP A 506 21.52 23.78 -5.90
N THR A 507 21.64 23.98 -7.21
CA THR A 507 21.84 25.31 -7.75
C THR A 507 20.58 26.16 -7.61
N PRO A 508 20.69 27.50 -7.50
CA PRO A 508 19.52 28.38 -7.46
C PRO A 508 18.57 28.19 -8.65
N GLU A 509 19.12 27.89 -9.83
CA GLU A 509 18.36 27.65 -11.05
C GLU A 509 17.54 26.36 -10.94
N ALA A 510 18.13 25.28 -10.39
CA ALA A 510 17.42 24.02 -10.15
C ALA A 510 16.30 24.22 -9.11
N LEU A 511 16.58 24.89 -8.00
CA LEU A 511 15.56 25.18 -6.98
C LEU A 511 14.41 26.03 -7.51
N MET A 512 14.69 27.01 -8.38
CA MET A 512 13.65 27.82 -9.03
C MET A 512 12.81 27.07 -10.06
N SER A 513 13.21 25.88 -10.50
CA SER A 513 12.40 25.05 -11.41
C SER A 513 11.20 24.42 -10.69
N VAL A 514 11.29 24.17 -9.38
CA VAL A 514 10.20 23.59 -8.60
C VAL A 514 9.07 24.61 -8.45
N PRO A 515 7.85 24.28 -8.88
CA PRO A 515 6.74 25.21 -8.84
C PRO A 515 6.23 25.38 -7.40
N LEU A 516 6.41 26.56 -6.84
CA LEU A 516 5.91 26.95 -5.54
C LEU A 516 4.68 27.85 -5.65
N LEU A 517 3.84 27.85 -4.63
CA LEU A 517 2.69 28.73 -4.53
C LEU A 517 3.13 30.18 -4.26
N SER A 518 2.44 31.11 -4.91
CA SER A 518 2.46 32.53 -4.58
C SER A 518 1.34 32.87 -3.59
N ILE A 519 1.42 34.04 -2.94
CA ILE A 519 0.35 34.53 -2.06
C ILE A 519 -0.99 34.67 -2.81
N ASP A 520 -0.94 34.95 -4.12
CA ASP A 520 -2.15 35.12 -4.92
C ASP A 520 -2.87 33.79 -5.22
N ASP A 521 -2.17 32.66 -5.12
CA ASP A 521 -2.74 31.32 -5.28
C ASP A 521 -3.49 30.85 -4.01
N ILE A 522 -3.33 31.56 -2.89
CA ILE A 522 -3.97 31.25 -1.62
C ILE A 522 -5.37 31.88 -1.57
N ARG A 523 -6.37 31.10 -1.14
CA ARG A 523 -7.73 31.61 -0.92
C ARG A 523 -7.71 32.78 0.06
N LYS A 524 -8.28 33.91 -0.33
CA LYS A 524 -8.33 35.14 0.51
C LYS A 524 -9.38 35.06 1.61
N GLU A 525 -10.37 34.19 1.47
CA GLU A 525 -11.44 33.99 2.45
C GLU A 525 -11.44 32.55 2.97
N ALA A 526 -11.61 32.41 4.28
CA ALA A 526 -11.81 31.10 4.88
C ALA A 526 -13.16 30.51 4.45
N PRO A 527 -13.29 29.18 4.32
CA PRO A 527 -14.56 28.53 4.09
C PRO A 527 -15.57 28.94 5.19
N LYS A 528 -16.77 29.34 4.78
CA LYS A 528 -17.82 29.72 5.74
C LYS A 528 -18.42 28.46 6.34
N ALA A 529 -18.42 28.38 7.68
CA ALA A 529 -19.15 27.34 8.36
C ALA A 529 -20.66 27.48 8.09
N VAL A 530 -21.30 26.39 7.66
CA VAL A 530 -22.74 26.34 7.44
C VAL A 530 -23.40 26.12 8.79
N ASN A 531 -23.84 27.23 9.42
CA ASN A 531 -24.53 27.22 10.73
C ASN A 531 -25.93 27.79 10.59
N GLU A 532 -26.96 27.01 10.92
CA GLU A 532 -28.32 27.46 11.06
C GLU A 532 -28.73 27.41 12.53
N PHE A 533 -29.05 28.56 13.11
CA PHE A 533 -29.50 28.64 14.50
C PHE A 533 -31.00 28.42 14.59
N ARG A 534 -31.42 27.42 15.31
CA ARG A 534 -32.82 27.03 15.57
C ARG A 534 -33.07 26.95 17.06
N GLU A 535 -34.32 26.92 17.45
CA GLU A 535 -34.74 26.67 18.82
C GLU A 535 -35.87 25.64 18.85
N HIS A 536 -35.81 24.71 19.76
CA HIS A 536 -36.88 23.76 19.99
C HIS A 536 -37.19 23.69 21.50
N ARG A 537 -38.40 24.12 21.87
CA ARG A 537 -38.88 24.12 23.29
C ARG A 537 -37.89 24.79 24.26
N GLY A 538 -37.32 25.92 23.87
CA GLY A 538 -36.37 26.66 24.69
C GLY A 538 -34.93 26.12 24.66
N THR A 539 -34.67 25.06 23.92
CA THR A 539 -33.31 24.52 23.74
C THR A 539 -32.72 25.07 22.45
N PRO A 540 -31.57 25.77 22.50
CA PRO A 540 -30.89 26.24 21.30
C PRO A 540 -30.29 25.05 20.54
N ILE A 541 -30.45 25.07 19.22
CA ILE A 541 -29.93 24.07 18.31
C ILE A 541 -29.08 24.79 17.26
N VAL A 542 -27.88 24.30 17.03
CA VAL A 542 -27.05 24.67 15.86
C VAL A 542 -27.12 23.53 14.87
N TRP A 543 -27.71 23.79 13.72
CA TRP A 543 -27.84 22.82 12.66
C TRP A 543 -26.75 23.05 11.61
N HIS A 544 -26.08 21.98 11.21
CA HIS A 544 -25.09 21.99 10.15
C HIS A 544 -25.58 21.10 9.00
N ASP A 545 -25.88 21.69 7.85
CA ASP A 545 -26.27 20.93 6.65
C ASP A 545 -25.01 20.55 5.88
N LEU A 546 -24.51 19.36 6.18
CA LEU A 546 -23.27 18.80 5.62
C LEU A 546 -23.56 17.48 4.93
N VAL A 547 -22.77 17.13 3.93
CA VAL A 547 -22.81 15.83 3.29
C VAL A 547 -22.19 14.80 4.24
N THR A 548 -23.00 13.90 4.78
CA THR A 548 -22.60 12.91 5.80
C THR A 548 -22.92 11.48 5.39
N SER A 549 -23.14 11.22 4.09
CA SER A 549 -23.43 9.88 3.52
C SER A 549 -24.57 9.12 4.25
N GLY A 550 -25.57 9.88 4.75
CA GLY A 550 -26.74 9.34 5.47
C GLY A 550 -26.53 9.13 6.97
N ILE A 551 -25.39 9.54 7.55
CA ILE A 551 -25.12 9.50 8.99
C ILE A 551 -25.61 10.82 9.62
N ALA A 552 -26.34 10.71 10.73
CA ALA A 552 -26.74 11.86 11.53
C ALA A 552 -25.84 11.96 12.78
N TYR A 553 -25.21 13.11 12.96
CA TYR A 553 -24.39 13.40 14.14
C TYR A 553 -25.20 14.30 15.09
N ALA A 554 -25.19 13.99 16.38
CA ALA A 554 -25.83 14.80 17.42
C ALA A 554 -24.87 15.02 18.59
N ASP A 555 -24.49 16.27 18.81
CA ASP A 555 -23.68 16.69 19.97
C ASP A 555 -24.59 17.40 20.98
N ILE A 556 -24.76 16.82 22.16
CA ILE A 556 -25.60 17.34 23.20
C ILE A 556 -24.74 17.87 24.34
N ARG A 557 -24.80 19.19 24.59
CA ARG A 557 -24.02 19.88 25.61
C ARG A 557 -24.85 20.32 26.77
N PHE A 558 -24.44 19.97 27.98
CA PHE A 558 -25.06 20.40 29.23
C PHE A 558 -24.16 21.44 29.93
N PRO A 559 -24.66 22.66 30.23
CA PRO A 559 -23.91 23.62 31.03
C PRO A 559 -23.79 23.12 32.47
N LEU A 560 -22.57 22.94 32.95
CA LEU A 560 -22.30 22.49 34.32
C LEU A 560 -22.09 23.65 35.31
N SER A 561 -22.30 24.89 34.87
CA SER A 561 -22.14 26.10 35.72
C SER A 561 -23.03 26.16 36.95
N HIS A 562 -24.08 25.33 37.01
CA HIS A 562 -24.99 25.24 38.14
C HIS A 562 -24.71 24.05 39.08
N LEU A 563 -23.75 23.21 38.77
CA LEU A 563 -23.31 22.16 39.67
C LEU A 563 -22.39 22.80 40.70
N ALA A 564 -22.80 22.78 41.98
CA ALA A 564 -21.91 23.20 43.06
C ALA A 564 -20.64 22.36 43.06
N SER A 565 -19.49 23.03 43.20
CA SER A 565 -18.15 22.44 43.33
C SER A 565 -18.04 21.61 44.59
#